data_2308e893a34324537510acb97ab51d2a
#
_entry.id   2308e893a34324537510acb97ab51d2a
#
_cell.length_a   1.000
_cell.length_b   1.000
_cell.length_c   1.000
_cell.angle_alpha   90.00
_cell.angle_beta   90.00
_cell.angle_gamma   90.00
#
_symmetry.space_group_name_H-M   'P 1'
#
loop_
_entity.id
_entity.type
_entity.pdbx_description
1 polymer ?
#
loop_
_entity_poly.entity_id
_entity_poly.type
_entity_poly.pdbx_seq_one_letter_code
_entity_poly.pdbx_strand_id
1 'polypeptide(L)'
;SDVYKRQLLGGVLAYFLSGHALKPLRTFAAQVEKVQPNNLTDTKIPEAVLPEFRQFSRSFNQMLDRLDSGFAAQRQFTGNAAHELRTPLSLMQAQLELFSAEHPEVSPETADFLRLLREQTERMTQMTKTLLEMSELRTVPCTERIEIGPMVEEIFTDLAPLAERKNITLKATGDGTMTGSDTLLYRLLYNLTENAIRYNRPDGTVHIAVAYEASCLHITVTDTGCGIPQPYRESIFQPFFRVDKSRSRENGGVGLGLSLAWEIVALHGGEIRVAESSEKGTTIAVSFPTDASAD
;
A
#
# COMPACT_ATOMS: atom_id res chain seq x y z
N SER A 1 4.35 59.76 -31.09
CA SER A 1 5.33 58.66 -31.07
C SER A 1 5.73 58.23 -29.63
N ASP A 2 5.97 59.21 -28.73
CA ASP A 2 6.50 58.90 -27.39
C ASP A 2 5.46 58.32 -26.39
N VAL A 3 4.18 58.58 -26.59
CA VAL A 3 3.09 58.07 -25.77
C VAL A 3 2.97 56.55 -25.94
N TYR A 4 3.01 56.05 -27.15
CA TYR A 4 2.93 54.62 -27.44
C TYR A 4 4.15 53.84 -26.92
N LYS A 5 5.35 54.44 -27.00
CA LYS A 5 6.57 53.84 -26.42
C LYS A 5 6.49 53.70 -24.90
N ARG A 6 5.95 54.74 -24.21
CA ARG A 6 5.75 54.73 -22.75
C ARG A 6 4.69 53.71 -22.34
N GLN A 7 3.59 53.56 -23.10
CA GLN A 7 2.58 52.55 -22.86
C GLN A 7 3.10 51.13 -23.08
N LEU A 8 3.87 50.88 -24.14
CA LEU A 8 4.49 49.60 -24.40
C LEU A 8 5.50 49.23 -23.31
N LEU A 9 6.35 50.18 -22.91
CA LEU A 9 7.32 49.97 -21.81
C LEU A 9 6.61 49.70 -20.47
N GLY A 10 5.53 50.43 -20.16
CA GLY A 10 4.71 50.24 -18.98
C GLY A 10 4.02 48.85 -18.98
N GLY A 11 3.51 48.43 -20.14
CA GLY A 11 2.89 47.11 -20.29
C GLY A 11 3.90 45.94 -20.11
N VAL A 12 5.08 46.07 -20.70
CA VAL A 12 6.16 45.08 -20.53
C VAL A 12 6.63 45.05 -19.07
N LEU A 13 6.83 46.20 -18.43
CA LEU A 13 7.23 46.28 -17.02
C LEU A 13 6.17 45.66 -16.11
N ALA A 14 4.89 45.96 -16.34
CA ALA A 14 3.77 45.39 -15.58
C ALA A 14 3.67 43.90 -15.76
N TYR A 15 3.91 43.37 -16.94
CA TYR A 15 3.94 41.94 -17.23
C TYR A 15 5.07 41.23 -16.46
N PHE A 16 6.29 41.80 -16.48
CA PHE A 16 7.43 41.22 -15.74
C PHE A 16 7.22 41.30 -14.22
N LEU A 17 6.72 42.45 -13.72
CA LEU A 17 6.42 42.63 -12.29
C LEU A 17 5.32 41.67 -11.82
N SER A 18 4.23 41.52 -12.59
CA SER A 18 3.14 40.60 -12.29
C SER A 18 3.63 39.15 -12.31
N GLY A 19 4.43 38.77 -13.30
CA GLY A 19 5.01 37.41 -13.39
C GLY A 19 5.92 37.10 -12.20
N HIS A 20 6.72 38.09 -11.77
CA HIS A 20 7.63 37.94 -10.62
C HIS A 20 6.87 37.89 -9.28
N ALA A 21 5.85 38.72 -9.12
CA ALA A 21 5.01 38.77 -7.92
C ALA A 21 4.15 37.51 -7.74
N LEU A 22 3.74 36.86 -8.84
CA LEU A 22 2.92 35.63 -8.82
C LEU A 22 3.74 34.35 -8.75
N LYS A 23 5.06 34.39 -8.96
CA LYS A 23 5.93 33.23 -8.93
C LYS A 23 5.87 32.47 -7.58
N PRO A 24 5.92 33.13 -6.41
CA PRO A 24 5.78 32.47 -5.12
C PRO A 24 4.46 31.70 -4.96
N LEU A 25 3.37 32.29 -5.47
CA LEU A 25 2.03 31.67 -5.40
C LEU A 25 1.94 30.40 -6.23
N ARG A 26 2.55 30.40 -7.42
CA ARG A 26 2.61 29.21 -8.29
C ARG A 26 3.45 28.11 -7.66
N THR A 27 4.58 28.46 -7.06
CA THR A 27 5.43 27.49 -6.34
C THR A 27 4.69 26.88 -5.15
N PHE A 28 3.96 27.73 -4.41
CA PHE A 28 3.14 27.28 -3.31
C PHE A 28 2.03 26.33 -3.77
N ALA A 29 1.27 26.68 -4.80
CA ALA A 29 0.21 25.83 -5.34
C ALA A 29 0.76 24.45 -5.77
N ALA A 30 1.91 24.44 -6.45
CA ALA A 30 2.57 23.20 -6.86
C ALA A 30 3.09 22.36 -5.66
N GLN A 31 3.44 22.97 -4.53
CA GLN A 31 3.83 22.25 -3.32
C GLN A 31 2.60 21.69 -2.59
N VAL A 32 1.51 22.47 -2.50
CA VAL A 32 0.24 22.00 -1.91
C VAL A 32 -0.30 20.78 -2.66
N GLU A 33 -0.20 20.78 -3.99
CA GLU A 33 -0.66 19.67 -4.84
C GLU A 33 0.13 18.38 -4.61
N LYS A 34 1.38 18.49 -4.14
CA LYS A 34 2.25 17.34 -3.82
C LYS A 34 2.07 16.79 -2.40
N VAL A 35 1.27 17.47 -1.57
CA VAL A 35 1.04 17.04 -0.17
C VAL A 35 0.29 15.72 -0.15
N GLN A 36 0.92 14.72 0.47
CA GLN A 36 0.34 13.40 0.73
C GLN A 36 0.56 13.05 2.21
N PRO A 37 -0.23 12.14 2.79
CA PRO A 37 -0.06 11.74 4.19
C PRO A 37 1.33 11.18 4.54
N ASN A 38 2.06 10.70 3.53
CA ASN A 38 3.39 10.10 3.68
C ASN A 38 4.55 11.09 3.54
N ASN A 39 4.33 12.33 3.02
CA ASN A 39 5.38 13.31 2.78
C ASN A 39 5.16 14.67 3.47
N LEU A 40 4.32 14.73 4.51
CA LEU A 40 3.95 15.97 5.19
C LEU A 40 5.16 16.77 5.70
N THR A 41 6.19 16.08 6.19
CA THR A 41 7.41 16.71 6.72
C THR A 41 8.29 17.27 5.61
N ASP A 42 8.36 16.60 4.46
CA ASP A 42 9.23 16.97 3.33
C ASP A 42 8.62 18.05 2.45
N THR A 43 7.31 18.27 2.57
CA THR A 43 6.55 19.24 1.77
C THR A 43 6.47 20.63 2.44
N LYS A 44 7.21 20.86 3.54
CA LYS A 44 7.22 22.17 4.21
C LYS A 44 7.73 23.28 3.29
N ILE A 45 7.05 24.41 3.36
CA ILE A 45 7.38 25.59 2.56
C ILE A 45 8.51 26.37 3.26
N PRO A 46 9.58 26.74 2.53
CA PRO A 46 10.64 27.58 3.10
C PRO A 46 10.08 28.92 3.58
N GLU A 47 10.46 29.35 4.78
CA GLU A 47 10.05 30.64 5.34
C GLU A 47 10.74 31.86 4.65
N ALA A 48 11.72 31.60 3.78
CA ALA A 48 12.49 32.65 3.06
C ALA A 48 11.74 33.26 1.87
N VAL A 49 10.42 33.27 1.89
CA VAL A 49 9.56 33.91 0.90
C VAL A 49 9.33 35.37 1.29
N LEU A 50 8.85 36.18 0.34
CA LEU A 50 8.48 37.60 0.57
C LEU A 50 7.74 37.80 1.92
N PRO A 51 7.99 38.87 2.66
CA PRO A 51 7.44 39.14 4.00
C PRO A 51 5.92 38.93 4.08
N GLU A 52 5.20 39.29 3.01
CA GLU A 52 3.74 39.17 2.89
C GLU A 52 3.24 37.71 2.93
N PHE A 53 4.04 36.78 2.45
CA PHE A 53 3.70 35.35 2.43
C PHE A 53 4.20 34.58 3.63
N ARG A 54 5.04 35.17 4.50
CA ARG A 54 5.66 34.49 5.64
C ARG A 54 4.63 33.97 6.63
N GLN A 55 3.61 34.76 6.94
CA GLN A 55 2.54 34.35 7.85
C GLN A 55 1.76 33.15 7.27
N PHE A 56 1.51 33.17 5.97
CA PHE A 56 0.81 32.09 5.29
C PHE A 56 1.63 30.79 5.28
N SER A 57 2.91 30.88 4.92
CA SER A 57 3.83 29.70 4.97
C SER A 57 3.91 29.10 6.36
N ARG A 58 3.98 29.94 7.42
CA ARG A 58 3.94 29.46 8.81
C ARG A 58 2.65 28.76 9.17
N SER A 59 1.51 29.36 8.83
CA SER A 59 0.19 28.76 9.11
C SER A 59 0.03 27.42 8.39
N PHE A 60 0.49 27.33 7.14
CA PHE A 60 0.46 26.11 6.37
C PHE A 60 1.38 25.03 6.97
N ASN A 61 2.63 25.37 7.30
CA ASN A 61 3.55 24.44 7.95
C ASN A 61 3.01 23.96 9.30
N GLN A 62 2.39 24.83 10.10
CA GLN A 62 1.72 24.46 11.35
C GLN A 62 0.53 23.50 11.11
N MET A 63 -0.21 23.68 10.02
CA MET A 63 -1.27 22.74 9.64
C MET A 63 -0.68 21.38 9.29
N LEU A 64 0.40 21.32 8.51
CA LEU A 64 1.10 20.07 8.20
C LEU A 64 1.61 19.37 9.46
N ASP A 65 2.22 20.11 10.41
CA ASP A 65 2.67 19.56 11.70
C ASP A 65 1.53 18.99 12.54
N ARG A 66 0.36 19.63 12.54
CA ARG A 66 -0.84 19.11 13.22
C ARG A 66 -1.38 17.85 12.55
N LEU A 67 -1.38 17.79 11.23
CA LEU A 67 -1.79 16.61 10.48
C LEU A 67 -0.84 15.45 10.74
N ASP A 68 0.47 15.67 10.68
CA ASP A 68 1.47 14.63 10.97
C ASP A 68 1.33 14.10 12.40
N SER A 69 1.19 15.01 13.38
CA SER A 69 0.93 14.64 14.79
C SER A 69 -0.37 13.85 14.96
N GLY A 70 -1.43 14.24 14.23
CA GLY A 70 -2.71 13.52 14.23
C GLY A 70 -2.59 12.11 13.67
N PHE A 71 -1.92 11.95 12.54
CA PHE A 71 -1.65 10.63 11.94
C PHE A 71 -0.73 9.78 12.83
N ALA A 72 0.28 10.38 13.47
CA ALA A 72 1.14 9.68 14.41
C ALA A 72 0.35 9.15 15.62
N ALA A 73 -0.52 9.99 16.21
CA ALA A 73 -1.40 9.57 17.31
C ALA A 73 -2.38 8.47 16.89
N GLN A 74 -2.95 8.55 15.69
CA GLN A 74 -3.84 7.52 15.15
C GLN A 74 -3.10 6.19 14.97
N ARG A 75 -1.88 6.21 14.39
CA ARG A 75 -1.05 5.00 14.24
C ARG A 75 -0.72 4.37 15.60
N GLN A 76 -0.29 5.19 16.55
CA GLN A 76 0.02 4.73 17.91
C GLN A 76 -1.20 4.11 18.60
N PHE A 77 -2.36 4.73 18.47
CA PHE A 77 -3.61 4.18 18.99
C PHE A 77 -3.94 2.82 18.38
N THR A 78 -3.82 2.71 17.04
CA THR A 78 -4.09 1.46 16.32
C THR A 78 -3.11 0.36 16.74
N GLY A 79 -1.81 0.68 16.86
CA GLY A 79 -0.78 -0.23 17.33
C GLY A 79 -1.03 -0.72 18.75
N ASN A 80 -1.31 0.20 19.67
CA ASN A 80 -1.63 -0.16 21.07
C ASN A 80 -2.88 -1.05 21.15
N ALA A 81 -3.94 -0.71 20.42
CA ALA A 81 -5.16 -1.52 20.38
C ALA A 81 -4.89 -2.93 19.82
N ALA A 82 -4.07 -3.04 18.78
CA ALA A 82 -3.68 -4.33 18.22
C ALA A 82 -2.88 -5.18 19.22
N HIS A 83 -1.96 -4.58 19.99
CA HIS A 83 -1.22 -5.27 21.05
C HIS A 83 -2.14 -5.76 22.15
N GLU A 84 -3.07 -4.92 22.63
CA GLU A 84 -4.02 -5.27 23.70
C GLU A 84 -5.02 -6.35 23.28
N LEU A 85 -5.35 -6.43 21.99
CA LEU A 85 -6.22 -7.48 21.44
C LEU A 85 -5.49 -8.81 21.22
N ARG A 86 -4.18 -8.81 20.98
CA ARG A 86 -3.39 -10.03 20.74
C ARG A 86 -3.46 -10.98 21.93
N THR A 87 -3.28 -10.48 23.14
CA THR A 87 -3.25 -11.28 24.38
C THR A 87 -4.55 -12.06 24.60
N PRO A 88 -5.76 -11.46 24.64
CA PRO A 88 -7.00 -12.20 24.79
C PRO A 88 -7.28 -13.16 23.65
N LEU A 89 -6.92 -12.83 22.40
CA LEU A 89 -7.07 -13.72 21.27
C LEU A 89 -6.18 -14.96 21.37
N SER A 90 -4.92 -14.80 21.78
CA SER A 90 -4.02 -15.95 22.01
C SER A 90 -4.53 -16.84 23.14
N LEU A 91 -5.11 -16.24 24.20
CA LEU A 91 -5.73 -17.02 25.28
C LEU A 91 -6.96 -17.79 24.78
N MET A 92 -7.83 -17.18 23.97
CA MET A 92 -8.98 -17.88 23.36
C MET A 92 -8.53 -19.06 22.47
N GLN A 93 -7.48 -18.86 21.66
CA GLN A 93 -6.92 -19.95 20.85
C GLN A 93 -6.42 -21.11 21.72
N ALA A 94 -5.63 -20.81 22.74
CA ALA A 94 -5.12 -21.83 23.66
C ALA A 94 -6.25 -22.59 24.39
N GLN A 95 -7.31 -21.89 24.82
CA GLN A 95 -8.49 -22.51 25.45
C GLN A 95 -9.25 -23.43 24.47
N LEU A 96 -9.42 -23.01 23.20
CA LEU A 96 -10.06 -23.82 22.18
C LEU A 96 -9.23 -25.08 21.86
N GLU A 97 -7.91 -24.97 21.81
CA GLU A 97 -6.99 -26.10 21.60
C GLU A 97 -7.05 -27.06 22.78
N LEU A 98 -6.96 -26.56 24.03
CA LEU A 98 -7.02 -27.35 25.24
C LEU A 98 -8.36 -28.10 25.33
N PHE A 99 -9.47 -27.40 25.13
CA PHE A 99 -10.80 -28.04 25.16
C PHE A 99 -10.92 -29.15 24.11
N SER A 100 -10.41 -28.94 22.90
CA SER A 100 -10.43 -29.95 21.83
C SER A 100 -9.55 -31.17 22.16
N ALA A 101 -8.44 -30.96 22.87
CA ALA A 101 -7.53 -32.04 23.29
C ALA A 101 -8.13 -32.85 24.46
N GLU A 102 -8.79 -32.19 25.42
CA GLU A 102 -9.40 -32.84 26.57
C GLU A 102 -10.72 -33.56 26.24
N HIS A 103 -11.41 -33.14 25.16
CA HIS A 103 -12.70 -33.67 24.74
C HIS A 103 -12.66 -34.15 23.28
N PRO A 104 -11.94 -35.23 22.96
CA PRO A 104 -11.84 -35.72 21.59
C PRO A 104 -13.15 -36.27 21.04
N GLU A 105 -14.06 -36.74 21.93
CA GLU A 105 -15.38 -37.27 21.55
C GLU A 105 -16.48 -36.22 21.89
N VAL A 106 -16.67 -35.27 21.01
CA VAL A 106 -17.79 -34.30 21.09
C VAL A 106 -18.84 -34.61 20.03
N SER A 107 -20.07 -34.12 20.26
CA SER A 107 -21.11 -34.26 19.23
C SER A 107 -20.69 -33.54 17.92
N PRO A 108 -21.17 -33.96 16.75
CA PRO A 108 -20.90 -33.27 15.48
C PRO A 108 -21.25 -31.79 15.52
N GLU A 109 -22.34 -31.43 16.19
CA GLU A 109 -22.76 -30.03 16.36
C GLU A 109 -21.74 -29.21 17.19
N THR A 110 -21.21 -29.82 18.27
CA THR A 110 -20.17 -29.17 19.09
C THR A 110 -18.86 -29.05 18.31
N ALA A 111 -18.47 -30.06 17.56
CA ALA A 111 -17.29 -30.02 16.71
C ALA A 111 -17.38 -28.90 15.65
N ASP A 112 -18.53 -28.75 15.00
CA ASP A 112 -18.78 -27.68 14.04
C ASP A 112 -18.73 -26.28 14.69
N PHE A 113 -19.30 -26.15 15.87
CA PHE A 113 -19.27 -24.90 16.65
C PHE A 113 -17.84 -24.51 17.06
N LEU A 114 -17.04 -25.47 17.55
CA LEU A 114 -15.63 -25.25 17.90
C LEU A 114 -14.79 -24.88 16.68
N ARG A 115 -15.03 -25.54 15.54
CA ARG A 115 -14.37 -25.19 14.28
C ARG A 115 -14.66 -23.73 13.89
N LEU A 116 -15.94 -23.32 13.96
CA LEU A 116 -16.35 -21.97 13.66
C LEU A 116 -15.69 -20.93 14.57
N LEU A 117 -15.65 -21.20 15.90
CA LEU A 117 -14.98 -20.32 16.86
C LEU A 117 -13.49 -20.21 16.58
N ARG A 118 -12.81 -21.30 16.25
CA ARG A 118 -11.39 -21.30 15.90
C ARG A 118 -11.14 -20.43 14.67
N GLU A 119 -11.91 -20.63 13.58
CA GLU A 119 -11.81 -19.84 12.36
C GLU A 119 -12.00 -18.33 12.62
N GLN A 120 -12.96 -17.95 13.49
CA GLN A 120 -13.17 -16.54 13.84
C GLN A 120 -12.02 -15.99 14.66
N THR A 121 -11.49 -16.75 15.63
CA THR A 121 -10.37 -16.33 16.47
C THR A 121 -9.09 -16.17 15.66
N GLU A 122 -8.78 -17.11 14.77
CA GLU A 122 -7.66 -17.02 13.82
C GLU A 122 -7.79 -15.78 12.91
N ARG A 123 -9.00 -15.53 12.40
CA ARG A 123 -9.28 -14.34 11.59
C ARG A 123 -9.03 -13.05 12.37
N MET A 124 -9.49 -12.94 13.62
CA MET A 124 -9.24 -11.77 14.46
C MET A 124 -7.75 -11.60 14.77
N THR A 125 -7.04 -12.69 15.03
CA THR A 125 -5.58 -12.68 15.23
C THR A 125 -4.85 -12.16 13.99
N GLN A 126 -5.24 -12.59 12.79
CA GLN A 126 -4.66 -12.09 11.56
C GLN A 126 -4.97 -10.60 11.33
N MET A 127 -6.19 -10.14 11.67
CA MET A 127 -6.55 -8.73 11.62
C MET A 127 -5.65 -7.88 12.52
N THR A 128 -5.51 -8.27 13.79
CA THR A 128 -4.68 -7.53 14.76
C THR A 128 -3.21 -7.51 14.35
N LYS A 129 -2.70 -8.63 13.81
CA LYS A 129 -1.34 -8.70 13.28
C LYS A 129 -1.12 -7.69 12.15
N THR A 130 -2.02 -7.66 11.16
CA THR A 130 -1.87 -6.74 10.00
C THR A 130 -2.05 -5.29 10.42
N LEU A 131 -2.95 -4.98 11.36
CA LEU A 131 -3.09 -3.61 11.90
C LEU A 131 -1.82 -3.15 12.62
N LEU A 132 -1.18 -4.03 13.37
CA LEU A 132 0.10 -3.72 14.01
C LEU A 132 1.20 -3.46 12.96
N GLU A 133 1.33 -4.34 11.98
CA GLU A 133 2.27 -4.17 10.86
C GLU A 133 2.06 -2.79 10.19
N MET A 134 0.81 -2.41 9.88
CA MET A 134 0.51 -1.10 9.29
C MET A 134 0.89 0.08 10.21
N SER A 135 0.80 -0.07 11.53
CA SER A 135 1.18 0.98 12.47
C SER A 135 2.70 1.18 12.57
N GLU A 136 3.47 0.13 12.33
CA GLU A 136 4.93 0.09 12.48
C GLU A 136 5.70 0.33 11.17
N LEU A 137 5.04 0.35 10.01
CA LEU A 137 5.68 0.46 8.69
C LEU A 137 6.74 1.56 8.59
N ARG A 138 6.45 2.75 9.13
CA ARG A 138 7.35 3.91 9.04
C ARG A 138 8.59 3.83 9.92
N THR A 139 8.67 2.86 10.82
CA THR A 139 9.86 2.65 11.67
C THR A 139 10.89 1.76 10.99
N VAL A 140 10.52 1.11 9.88
CA VAL A 140 11.38 0.19 9.16
C VAL A 140 12.28 0.99 8.19
N PRO A 141 13.62 0.87 8.26
CA PRO A 141 14.50 1.54 7.32
C PRO A 141 14.36 0.95 5.91
N CYS A 142 14.37 1.82 4.89
CA CYS A 142 14.27 1.46 3.48
C CYS A 142 15.59 1.78 2.75
N THR A 143 16.70 1.21 3.21
CA THR A 143 18.06 1.55 2.74
C THR A 143 18.84 0.37 2.17
N GLU A 144 18.22 -0.81 2.11
CA GLU A 144 18.86 -2.03 1.62
C GLU A 144 18.77 -2.12 0.10
N ARG A 145 19.80 -2.65 -0.54
CA ARG A 145 19.73 -3.01 -1.96
C ARG A 145 19.14 -4.40 -2.10
N ILE A 146 18.04 -4.50 -2.82
CA ILE A 146 17.21 -5.70 -2.89
C ILE A 146 17.15 -6.19 -4.32
N GLU A 147 17.36 -7.49 -4.51
CA GLU A 147 17.20 -8.20 -5.77
C GLU A 147 15.80 -8.82 -5.82
N ILE A 148 14.99 -8.39 -6.78
CA ILE A 148 13.57 -8.80 -6.85
C ILE A 148 13.39 -10.24 -7.35
N GLY A 149 14.25 -10.69 -8.27
CA GLY A 149 14.17 -12.05 -8.83
C GLY A 149 14.25 -13.15 -7.76
N PRO A 150 15.31 -13.19 -6.93
CA PRO A 150 15.43 -14.14 -5.83
C PRO A 150 14.27 -14.08 -4.83
N MET A 151 13.79 -12.88 -4.52
CA MET A 151 12.63 -12.70 -3.64
C MET A 151 11.34 -13.31 -4.22
N VAL A 152 11.11 -13.17 -5.52
CA VAL A 152 9.95 -13.78 -6.21
C VAL A 152 10.02 -15.30 -6.14
N GLU A 153 11.20 -15.90 -6.33
CA GLU A 153 11.40 -17.34 -6.21
C GLU A 153 11.13 -17.88 -4.80
N GLU A 154 11.55 -17.14 -3.77
CA GLU A 154 11.25 -17.45 -2.38
C GLU A 154 9.73 -17.40 -2.12
N ILE A 155 9.04 -16.34 -2.58
CA ILE A 155 7.59 -16.21 -2.45
C ILE A 155 6.86 -17.34 -3.17
N PHE A 156 7.32 -17.76 -4.34
CA PHE A 156 6.73 -18.90 -5.05
C PHE A 156 6.89 -20.20 -4.27
N THR A 157 8.03 -20.39 -3.62
CA THR A 157 8.28 -21.55 -2.75
C THR A 157 7.31 -21.56 -1.57
N ASP A 158 7.14 -20.42 -0.90
CA ASP A 158 6.25 -20.29 0.26
C ASP A 158 4.77 -20.45 -0.11
N LEU A 159 4.38 -19.99 -1.29
CA LEU A 159 3.00 -20.06 -1.78
C LEU A 159 2.69 -21.31 -2.60
N ALA A 160 3.68 -22.19 -2.87
CA ALA A 160 3.49 -23.43 -3.63
C ALA A 160 2.35 -24.30 -3.07
N PRO A 161 2.23 -24.55 -1.74
CA PRO A 161 1.13 -25.37 -1.21
C PRO A 161 -0.25 -24.76 -1.45
N LEU A 162 -0.36 -23.43 -1.52
CA LEU A 162 -1.61 -22.73 -1.82
C LEU A 162 -1.95 -22.83 -3.31
N ALA A 163 -0.95 -22.68 -4.18
CA ALA A 163 -1.09 -22.79 -5.63
C ALA A 163 -1.47 -24.21 -6.05
N GLU A 164 -0.83 -25.23 -5.48
CA GLU A 164 -1.11 -26.65 -5.75
C GLU A 164 -2.56 -27.05 -5.46
N ARG A 165 -3.15 -26.55 -4.38
CA ARG A 165 -4.56 -26.81 -4.03
C ARG A 165 -5.56 -26.45 -5.12
N LYS A 166 -5.23 -25.49 -5.98
CA LYS A 166 -6.05 -25.01 -7.09
C LYS A 166 -5.45 -25.32 -8.46
N ASN A 167 -4.33 -26.07 -8.50
CA ASN A 167 -3.55 -26.36 -9.70
C ASN A 167 -3.14 -25.09 -10.48
N ILE A 168 -2.63 -24.06 -9.74
CA ILE A 168 -2.22 -22.79 -10.33
C ILE A 168 -0.75 -22.83 -10.71
N THR A 169 -0.45 -22.43 -11.94
CA THR A 169 0.92 -22.30 -12.43
C THR A 169 1.48 -20.93 -12.07
N LEU A 170 2.61 -20.90 -11.35
CA LEU A 170 3.36 -19.69 -11.02
C LEU A 170 4.47 -19.47 -12.06
N LYS A 171 4.61 -18.24 -12.57
CA LYS A 171 5.62 -17.86 -13.56
C LYS A 171 6.23 -16.51 -13.20
N ALA A 172 7.54 -16.37 -13.39
CA ALA A 172 8.25 -15.10 -13.27
C ALA A 172 9.01 -14.80 -14.57
N THR A 173 9.12 -13.52 -14.92
CA THR A 173 9.94 -13.04 -16.03
C THR A 173 10.58 -11.70 -15.70
N GLY A 174 11.81 -11.51 -16.16
CA GLY A 174 12.60 -10.33 -15.88
C GLY A 174 13.21 -10.35 -14.47
N ASP A 175 13.98 -9.36 -14.19
CA ASP A 175 14.64 -9.15 -12.90
C ASP A 175 14.89 -7.65 -12.68
N GLY A 176 15.22 -7.27 -11.45
CA GLY A 176 15.53 -5.89 -11.13
C GLY A 176 16.04 -5.73 -9.70
N THR A 177 16.65 -4.59 -9.45
CA THR A 177 17.11 -4.22 -8.12
C THR A 177 16.53 -2.87 -7.71
N MET A 178 16.26 -2.67 -6.45
CA MET A 178 15.84 -1.39 -5.91
C MET A 178 16.39 -1.18 -4.49
N THR A 179 16.38 0.07 -4.05
CA THR A 179 16.67 0.41 -2.66
C THR A 179 15.36 0.42 -1.88
N GLY A 180 15.30 -0.28 -0.76
CA GLY A 180 14.08 -0.38 0.04
C GLY A 180 14.28 -1.14 1.34
N SER A 181 13.21 -1.73 1.86
CA SER A 181 13.23 -2.69 2.96
C SER A 181 12.87 -4.08 2.43
N ASP A 182 13.77 -5.04 2.61
CA ASP A 182 13.61 -6.42 2.18
C ASP A 182 12.32 -7.03 2.74
N THR A 183 12.12 -6.93 4.04
CA THR A 183 10.92 -7.43 4.72
C THR A 183 9.62 -6.83 4.18
N LEU A 184 9.59 -5.52 3.90
CA LEU A 184 8.38 -4.86 3.42
C LEU A 184 8.10 -5.21 1.95
N LEU A 185 9.13 -5.26 1.09
CA LEU A 185 8.96 -5.64 -0.31
C LEU A 185 8.56 -7.12 -0.45
N TYR A 186 9.14 -8.01 0.36
CA TYR A 186 8.67 -9.38 0.45
C TYR A 186 7.18 -9.44 0.80
N ARG A 187 6.75 -8.68 1.82
CA ARG A 187 5.36 -8.61 2.27
C ARG A 187 4.43 -8.07 1.19
N LEU A 188 4.86 -7.05 0.45
CA LEU A 188 4.13 -6.51 -0.70
C LEU A 188 3.87 -7.59 -1.75
N LEU A 189 4.94 -8.19 -2.26
CA LEU A 189 4.86 -9.18 -3.34
C LEU A 189 4.13 -10.45 -2.90
N TYR A 190 4.35 -10.89 -1.66
CA TYR A 190 3.60 -12.01 -1.05
C TYR A 190 2.09 -11.73 -1.06
N ASN A 191 1.64 -10.56 -0.56
CA ASN A 191 0.23 -10.20 -0.52
C ASN A 191 -0.40 -10.13 -1.92
N LEU A 192 0.31 -9.57 -2.90
CA LEU A 192 -0.19 -9.49 -4.28
C LEU A 192 -0.30 -10.88 -4.90
N THR A 193 0.70 -11.72 -4.71
CA THR A 193 0.76 -13.09 -5.24
C THR A 193 -0.27 -13.99 -4.56
N GLU A 194 -0.39 -13.92 -3.24
CA GLU A 194 -1.40 -14.66 -2.47
C GLU A 194 -2.82 -14.30 -2.95
N ASN A 195 -3.12 -13.02 -3.16
CA ASN A 195 -4.41 -12.58 -3.70
C ASN A 195 -4.64 -13.12 -5.12
N ALA A 196 -3.62 -13.06 -5.98
CA ALA A 196 -3.68 -13.59 -7.34
C ALA A 196 -3.98 -15.09 -7.37
N ILE A 197 -3.47 -15.88 -6.40
CA ILE A 197 -3.78 -17.30 -6.24
C ILE A 197 -5.18 -17.51 -5.66
N ARG A 198 -5.54 -16.77 -4.58
CA ARG A 198 -6.82 -16.95 -3.89
C ARG A 198 -8.02 -16.67 -4.77
N TYR A 199 -7.96 -15.61 -5.59
CA TYR A 199 -9.04 -15.19 -6.48
C TYR A 199 -8.91 -15.74 -7.90
N ASN A 200 -7.97 -16.66 -8.13
CA ASN A 200 -7.81 -17.35 -9.39
C ASN A 200 -8.86 -18.45 -9.59
N ARG A 201 -8.98 -18.88 -10.84
CA ARG A 201 -9.74 -20.08 -11.25
C ARG A 201 -8.87 -21.32 -11.07
N PRO A 202 -9.45 -22.52 -10.88
CA PRO A 202 -8.71 -23.75 -11.01
C PRO A 202 -7.98 -23.81 -12.36
N ASP A 203 -6.81 -24.44 -12.39
CA ASP A 203 -5.93 -24.54 -13.58
C ASP A 203 -5.47 -23.18 -14.16
N GLY A 204 -5.52 -22.13 -13.34
CA GLY A 204 -5.13 -20.79 -13.74
C GLY A 204 -3.62 -20.53 -13.69
N THR A 205 -3.23 -19.30 -13.98
CA THR A 205 -1.84 -18.87 -13.96
C THR A 205 -1.71 -17.58 -13.16
N VAL A 206 -0.61 -17.46 -12.43
CA VAL A 206 -0.12 -16.20 -11.85
C VAL A 206 1.23 -15.89 -12.47
N HIS A 207 1.39 -14.71 -13.03
CA HIS A 207 2.61 -14.27 -13.68
C HIS A 207 3.11 -12.96 -13.04
N ILE A 208 4.35 -12.99 -12.56
CA ILE A 208 5.05 -11.78 -12.09
C ILE A 208 6.05 -11.38 -13.17
N ALA A 209 5.96 -10.14 -13.64
CA ALA A 209 6.93 -9.59 -14.56
C ALA A 209 7.61 -8.37 -13.94
N VAL A 210 8.94 -8.32 -14.06
CA VAL A 210 9.80 -7.25 -13.55
C VAL A 210 10.54 -6.62 -14.72
N ALA A 211 10.45 -5.31 -14.87
CA ALA A 211 11.09 -4.58 -15.96
C ALA A 211 11.46 -3.16 -15.52
N TYR A 212 12.49 -2.60 -16.17
CA TYR A 212 12.82 -1.18 -16.05
C TYR A 212 12.24 -0.41 -17.22
N GLU A 213 11.53 0.68 -16.95
CA GLU A 213 11.08 1.66 -17.94
C GLU A 213 11.42 3.07 -17.44
N ALA A 214 12.17 3.85 -18.23
CA ALA A 214 12.46 5.28 -18.05
C ALA A 214 12.98 5.62 -16.65
N SER A 215 13.65 5.06 -15.86
CA SER A 215 14.09 5.33 -14.47
C SER A 215 13.09 4.87 -13.40
N CYS A 216 12.21 3.93 -13.74
CA CYS A 216 11.32 3.28 -12.79
C CYS A 216 11.45 1.76 -12.90
N LEU A 217 11.42 1.08 -11.75
CA LEU A 217 11.25 -0.36 -11.70
C LEU A 217 9.75 -0.66 -11.70
N HIS A 218 9.30 -1.40 -12.69
CA HIS A 218 7.91 -1.85 -12.82
C HIS A 218 7.79 -3.33 -12.46
N ILE A 219 6.86 -3.63 -11.56
CA ILE A 219 6.51 -5.00 -11.20
C ILE A 219 5.02 -5.18 -11.47
N THR A 220 4.68 -6.18 -12.27
CA THR A 220 3.28 -6.51 -12.54
C THR A 220 2.98 -7.92 -12.03
N VAL A 221 1.83 -8.05 -11.34
CA VAL A 221 1.29 -9.34 -10.92
C VAL A 221 -0.01 -9.55 -11.69
N THR A 222 -0.02 -10.53 -12.57
CA THR A 222 -1.15 -10.86 -13.46
C THR A 222 -1.71 -12.22 -13.08
N ASP A 223 -3.00 -12.30 -12.87
CA ASP A 223 -3.75 -13.54 -12.65
C ASP A 223 -4.76 -13.79 -13.78
N THR A 224 -5.23 -15.03 -13.89
CA THR A 224 -6.32 -15.44 -14.80
C THR A 224 -7.64 -15.66 -14.06
N GLY A 225 -7.86 -14.96 -12.97
CA GLY A 225 -8.98 -15.12 -12.05
C GLY A 225 -10.28 -14.49 -12.47
N CYS A 226 -11.11 -14.15 -11.48
CA CYS A 226 -12.47 -13.65 -11.71
C CYS A 226 -12.54 -12.15 -12.07
N GLY A 227 -11.41 -11.43 -11.98
CA GLY A 227 -11.37 -9.99 -12.23
C GLY A 227 -11.98 -9.13 -11.13
N ILE A 228 -11.81 -7.82 -11.29
CA ILE A 228 -12.32 -6.79 -10.37
C ILE A 228 -13.26 -5.86 -11.16
N PRO A 229 -14.53 -5.74 -10.77
CA PRO A 229 -15.46 -4.83 -11.43
C PRO A 229 -14.96 -3.37 -11.36
N GLN A 230 -15.17 -2.63 -12.44
CA GLN A 230 -14.64 -1.27 -12.60
C GLN A 230 -14.93 -0.31 -11.42
N PRO A 231 -16.12 -0.29 -10.79
CA PRO A 231 -16.42 0.62 -9.69
C PRO A 231 -15.56 0.38 -8.44
N TYR A 232 -14.93 -0.79 -8.31
CA TYR A 232 -14.21 -1.20 -7.11
C TYR A 232 -12.68 -1.11 -7.24
N ARG A 233 -12.14 -0.83 -8.44
CA ARG A 233 -10.69 -0.87 -8.72
C ARG A 233 -9.85 0.08 -7.86
N GLU A 234 -10.41 1.20 -7.47
CA GLU A 234 -9.75 2.14 -6.53
C GLU A 234 -10.02 1.74 -5.08
N SER A 235 -11.22 1.24 -4.79
CA SER A 235 -11.64 0.91 -3.42
C SER A 235 -10.98 -0.34 -2.85
N ILE A 236 -10.44 -1.24 -3.70
CA ILE A 236 -9.79 -2.48 -3.24
C ILE A 236 -8.55 -2.23 -2.37
N PHE A 237 -7.93 -1.06 -2.47
CA PHE A 237 -6.80 -0.66 -1.65
C PHE A 237 -7.20 -0.02 -0.31
N GLN A 238 -8.51 0.18 -0.07
CA GLN A 238 -9.00 0.67 1.22
C GLN A 238 -9.00 -0.45 2.27
N PRO A 239 -8.64 -0.16 3.53
CA PRO A 239 -8.71 -1.13 4.60
C PRO A 239 -10.11 -1.74 4.75
N PHE A 240 -10.17 -3.05 4.96
CA PHE A 240 -11.40 -3.85 5.14
C PHE A 240 -12.34 -3.89 3.93
N PHE A 241 -11.95 -3.32 2.80
CA PHE A 241 -12.76 -3.35 1.59
C PHE A 241 -12.76 -4.75 0.95
N ARG A 242 -13.91 -5.17 0.44
CA ARG A 242 -14.11 -6.46 -0.24
C ARG A 242 -15.22 -6.32 -1.25
N VAL A 243 -15.01 -6.81 -2.47
CA VAL A 243 -15.99 -6.76 -3.57
C VAL A 243 -17.23 -7.61 -3.24
N ASP A 244 -17.05 -8.78 -2.63
CA ASP A 244 -18.14 -9.68 -2.24
C ASP A 244 -17.89 -10.24 -0.82
N LYS A 245 -18.80 -9.87 0.11
CA LYS A 245 -18.72 -10.31 1.51
C LYS A 245 -19.08 -11.78 1.71
N SER A 246 -19.83 -12.40 0.78
CA SER A 246 -20.31 -13.78 0.90
C SER A 246 -19.28 -14.79 0.42
N ARG A 247 -18.76 -14.65 -0.80
CA ARG A 247 -17.72 -15.52 -1.37
C ARG A 247 -16.37 -15.42 -0.63
N SER A 248 -16.13 -14.29 0.00
CA SER A 248 -14.86 -14.08 0.69
C SER A 248 -14.82 -14.70 2.08
N ARG A 249 -15.91 -15.25 2.63
CA ARG A 249 -15.86 -16.04 3.87
C ARG A 249 -15.15 -17.38 3.65
N GLU A 250 -15.38 -18.01 2.51
CA GLU A 250 -14.71 -19.25 2.12
C GLU A 250 -13.21 -19.07 1.83
N ASN A 251 -12.80 -17.89 1.34
CA ASN A 251 -11.41 -17.58 1.02
C ASN A 251 -10.62 -16.94 2.19
N GLY A 252 -11.21 -16.76 3.39
CA GLY A 252 -10.51 -16.40 4.63
C GLY A 252 -9.90 -14.98 4.69
N GLY A 253 -10.00 -14.15 3.65
CA GLY A 253 -9.35 -12.83 3.59
C GLY A 253 -10.01 -11.78 4.46
N VAL A 254 -9.21 -10.96 5.14
CA VAL A 254 -9.65 -9.87 6.04
C VAL A 254 -9.92 -8.56 5.30
N GLY A 255 -9.39 -8.39 4.08
CA GLY A 255 -9.45 -7.14 3.32
C GLY A 255 -8.38 -6.12 3.74
N LEU A 256 -7.27 -6.56 4.33
CA LEU A 256 -6.16 -5.70 4.74
C LEU A 256 -4.90 -5.90 3.88
N GLY A 257 -4.77 -6.98 3.12
CA GLY A 257 -3.55 -7.28 2.35
C GLY A 257 -3.25 -6.24 1.27
N LEU A 258 -4.26 -5.79 0.49
CA LEU A 258 -4.06 -4.78 -0.55
C LEU A 258 -3.87 -3.38 0.01
N SER A 259 -4.50 -3.04 1.15
CA SER A 259 -4.24 -1.77 1.82
C SER A 259 -2.83 -1.71 2.42
N LEU A 260 -2.34 -2.82 2.98
CA LEU A 260 -0.95 -2.94 3.41
C LEU A 260 0.01 -2.82 2.21
N ALA A 261 -0.30 -3.46 1.08
CA ALA A 261 0.47 -3.34 -0.15
C ALA A 261 0.56 -1.87 -0.62
N TRP A 262 -0.57 -1.15 -0.58
CA TRP A 262 -0.61 0.27 -0.93
C TRP A 262 0.28 1.13 -0.01
N GLU A 263 0.20 0.92 1.31
CA GLU A 263 1.04 1.65 2.28
C GLU A 263 2.54 1.36 2.09
N ILE A 264 2.91 0.11 1.82
CA ILE A 264 4.30 -0.26 1.56
C ILE A 264 4.82 0.43 0.28
N VAL A 265 4.04 0.43 -0.80
CA VAL A 265 4.41 1.10 -2.05
C VAL A 265 4.56 2.59 -1.84
N ALA A 266 3.62 3.23 -1.14
CA ALA A 266 3.67 4.65 -0.81
C ALA A 266 4.90 5.01 0.05
N LEU A 267 5.29 4.14 1.01
CA LEU A 267 6.49 4.33 1.84
C LEU A 267 7.79 4.33 1.00
N HIS A 268 7.83 3.54 -0.08
CA HIS A 268 8.96 3.48 -1.02
C HIS A 268 8.85 4.53 -2.15
N GLY A 269 7.93 5.49 -2.05
CA GLY A 269 7.74 6.55 -3.06
C GLY A 269 7.19 6.05 -4.40
N GLY A 270 6.62 4.86 -4.41
CA GLY A 270 6.06 4.21 -5.60
C GLY A 270 4.57 4.48 -5.82
N GLU A 271 4.03 3.86 -6.86
CA GLU A 271 2.60 3.87 -7.20
C GLU A 271 2.10 2.45 -7.43
N ILE A 272 0.90 2.13 -6.95
CA ILE A 272 0.21 0.86 -7.18
C ILE A 272 -1.17 1.12 -7.78
N ARG A 273 -1.54 0.33 -8.80
CA ARG A 273 -2.84 0.46 -9.47
C ARG A 273 -3.29 -0.86 -10.10
N VAL A 274 -4.59 -0.96 -10.35
CA VAL A 274 -5.13 -1.99 -11.25
C VAL A 274 -4.89 -1.52 -12.69
N ALA A 275 -3.94 -2.15 -13.38
CA ALA A 275 -3.61 -1.81 -14.76
C ALA A 275 -4.70 -2.29 -15.71
N GLU A 276 -5.08 -3.56 -15.58
CA GLU A 276 -6.14 -4.21 -16.35
C GLU A 276 -6.94 -5.15 -15.46
N SER A 277 -8.23 -5.23 -15.69
CA SER A 277 -9.05 -6.25 -15.07
C SER A 277 -10.31 -6.51 -15.88
N SER A 278 -10.63 -7.79 -16.06
CA SER A 278 -11.79 -8.28 -16.78
C SER A 278 -12.22 -9.65 -16.21
N GLU A 279 -13.24 -10.24 -16.78
CA GLU A 279 -13.62 -11.63 -16.44
C GLU A 279 -12.51 -12.65 -16.76
N LYS A 280 -11.44 -12.27 -17.45
CA LYS A 280 -10.30 -13.13 -17.79
C LYS A 280 -9.14 -13.04 -16.82
N GLY A 281 -9.22 -12.15 -15.83
CA GLY A 281 -8.18 -11.96 -14.82
C GLY A 281 -7.90 -10.51 -14.47
N THR A 282 -6.90 -10.30 -13.63
CA THR A 282 -6.47 -8.99 -13.16
C THR A 282 -4.97 -8.82 -13.31
N THR A 283 -4.53 -7.62 -13.66
CA THR A 283 -3.14 -7.18 -13.59
C THR A 283 -3.04 -6.02 -12.60
N ILE A 284 -2.32 -6.22 -11.51
CA ILE A 284 -1.91 -5.16 -10.59
C ILE A 284 -0.50 -4.73 -10.98
N ALA A 285 -0.31 -3.44 -11.21
CA ALA A 285 0.98 -2.85 -11.53
C ALA A 285 1.48 -2.02 -10.34
N VAL A 286 2.76 -2.18 -10.02
CA VAL A 286 3.51 -1.41 -9.04
C VAL A 286 4.68 -0.77 -9.76
N SER A 287 4.97 0.50 -9.49
CA SER A 287 6.13 1.20 -10.00
C SER A 287 6.90 1.87 -8.88
N PHE A 288 8.22 1.75 -8.89
CA PHE A 288 9.12 2.41 -7.94
C PHE A 288 10.09 3.31 -8.71
N PRO A 289 10.30 4.56 -8.24
CA PRO A 289 11.37 5.38 -8.78
C PRO A 289 12.71 4.72 -8.47
N THR A 290 13.59 4.63 -9.46
CA THR A 290 14.96 4.19 -9.26
C THR A 290 15.87 5.39 -9.31
N ASP A 291 16.83 5.50 -8.37
CA ASP A 291 17.90 6.47 -8.48
C ASP A 291 18.64 6.23 -9.80
N ALA A 292 18.70 7.25 -10.63
CA ALA A 292 19.32 7.21 -11.98
C ALA A 292 20.86 7.08 -11.92
N SER A 293 21.39 6.26 -10.99
CA SER A 293 22.83 6.04 -10.81
C SER A 293 23.10 4.61 -10.36
N ALA A 294 22.92 3.67 -11.30
CA ALA A 294 23.49 2.33 -11.18
C ALA A 294 23.79 1.80 -12.59
N ASP A 295 24.79 2.41 -13.22
CA ASP A 295 25.65 1.78 -14.23
C ASP A 295 26.95 1.35 -13.56
#